data_424aae111542f18e55c8c613a8b778b6
#
_entry.id   424aae111542f18e55c8c613a8b778b6
#
_cell.length_a   1.000
_cell.length_b   1.000
_cell.length_c   1.000
_cell.angle_alpha   90.00
_cell.angle_beta   90.00
_cell.angle_gamma   90.00
#
_symmetry.space_group_name_H-M   'P 1'
#
loop_
_entity.id
_entity.type
_entity.pdbx_description
1 polymer ?
#
loop_
_entity_poly.entity_id
_entity_poly.type
_entity_poly.pdbx_seq_one_letter_code
_entity_poly.pdbx_strand_id
1 'polypeptide(L)'
;FLDDVDLFDPLFFGISPREARVIDPQQRLVLELAWEALEDAGIAPGSLAGSDTGVFVGASWSDYSALAHQAAPHLEIGPHVATGMHDSIIANRVSYALGLQGPSMAVDTACSSSLVAVHLACQSLWSGESDLALAGGVTLNLFGPHYLAMNEIGALSPDGRCKAFDARADGMVRGEGAALVVVTPLRVALERGLPVYCLIRGSAVNNDGLSNGLTAPNPSAQEALLRSAYQRADLSPWLV
;
A
#
# COMPACT_ATOMS: atom_id res chain seq x y z
N PHE A 1 12.17 13.20 -2.76
CA PHE A 1 12.28 11.98 -3.57
C PHE A 1 13.18 11.00 -2.85
N LEU A 2 12.91 9.70 -3.02
CA LEU A 2 13.79 8.64 -2.53
C LEU A 2 15.02 8.54 -3.43
N ASP A 3 16.18 8.30 -2.81
CA ASP A 3 17.39 7.95 -3.52
C ASP A 3 17.41 6.43 -3.78
N ASP A 4 18.17 6.00 -4.80
CA ASP A 4 18.51 4.60 -5.07
C ASP A 4 17.31 3.64 -5.24
N VAL A 5 16.17 4.15 -5.77
CA VAL A 5 14.94 3.33 -6.00
C VAL A 5 15.12 2.19 -7.01
N ASP A 6 16.22 2.19 -7.74
CA ASP A 6 16.61 1.16 -8.71
C ASP A 6 17.44 0.03 -8.09
N LEU A 7 17.98 0.23 -6.88
CA LEU A 7 18.75 -0.80 -6.19
C LEU A 7 17.82 -1.91 -5.67
N PHE A 8 18.31 -3.14 -5.77
CA PHE A 8 17.59 -4.33 -5.33
C PHE A 8 18.53 -5.54 -5.35
N ASP A 9 18.46 -6.41 -4.36
CA ASP A 9 19.13 -7.70 -4.40
C ASP A 9 18.22 -8.81 -4.95
N PRO A 10 18.22 -9.03 -6.26
CA PRO A 10 17.32 -10.02 -6.86
C PRO A 10 17.70 -11.46 -6.46
N LEU A 11 18.98 -11.73 -6.21
CA LEU A 11 19.43 -13.08 -5.91
C LEU A 11 18.96 -13.55 -4.54
N PHE A 12 18.86 -12.63 -3.58
CA PHE A 12 18.27 -12.91 -2.27
C PHE A 12 16.85 -13.48 -2.37
N PHE A 13 16.04 -12.97 -3.31
CA PHE A 13 14.69 -13.41 -3.56
C PHE A 13 14.55 -14.47 -4.67
N GLY A 14 15.66 -15.02 -5.15
CA GLY A 14 15.65 -16.02 -6.22
C GLY A 14 15.21 -15.47 -7.59
N ILE A 15 15.30 -14.16 -7.80
CA ILE A 15 14.91 -13.48 -9.03
C ILE A 15 16.14 -13.36 -9.95
N SER A 16 15.98 -13.74 -11.22
CA SER A 16 17.06 -13.61 -12.19
C SER A 16 17.38 -12.14 -12.50
N PRO A 17 18.64 -11.78 -12.81
CA PRO A 17 18.98 -10.41 -13.22
C PRO A 17 18.22 -9.93 -14.46
N ARG A 18 17.81 -10.86 -15.34
CA ARG A 18 16.99 -10.54 -16.52
C ARG A 18 15.58 -10.13 -16.13
N GLU A 19 14.96 -10.86 -15.20
CA GLU A 19 13.66 -10.51 -14.65
C GLU A 19 13.71 -9.22 -13.84
N ALA A 20 14.69 -9.06 -12.96
CA ALA A 20 14.85 -7.90 -12.09
C ALA A 20 14.83 -6.57 -12.87
N ARG A 21 15.39 -6.53 -14.07
CA ARG A 21 15.44 -5.33 -14.90
C ARG A 21 14.08 -4.81 -15.36
N VAL A 22 13.07 -5.66 -15.44
CA VAL A 22 11.73 -5.29 -15.91
C VAL A 22 10.69 -5.22 -14.79
N ILE A 23 11.09 -5.54 -13.56
CA ILE A 23 10.21 -5.42 -12.40
C ILE A 23 10.09 -3.96 -11.98
N ASP A 24 8.86 -3.48 -11.83
CA ASP A 24 8.56 -2.18 -11.25
C ASP A 24 9.27 -2.03 -9.88
N PRO A 25 10.01 -0.93 -9.65
CA PRO A 25 10.64 -0.68 -8.35
C PRO A 25 9.65 -0.77 -7.17
N GLN A 26 8.38 -0.47 -7.35
CA GLN A 26 7.36 -0.64 -6.30
C GLN A 26 7.22 -2.10 -5.86
N GLN A 27 7.29 -3.07 -6.80
CA GLN A 27 7.28 -4.49 -6.45
C GLN A 27 8.53 -4.89 -5.65
N ARG A 28 9.69 -4.32 -5.98
CA ARG A 28 10.98 -4.60 -5.30
C ARG A 28 10.93 -4.08 -3.87
N LEU A 29 10.54 -2.81 -3.67
CA LEU A 29 10.41 -2.19 -2.35
C LEU A 29 9.42 -2.95 -1.45
N VAL A 30 8.26 -3.32 -1.98
CA VAL A 30 7.25 -4.06 -1.19
C VAL A 30 7.77 -5.44 -0.80
N LEU A 31 8.56 -6.09 -1.65
CA LEU A 31 9.15 -7.39 -1.34
C LEU A 31 10.20 -7.30 -0.21
N GLU A 32 11.08 -6.29 -0.26
CA GLU A 32 12.06 -6.02 0.81
C GLU A 32 11.36 -5.63 2.11
N LEU A 33 10.40 -4.71 2.07
CA LEU A 33 9.64 -4.29 3.25
C LEU A 33 8.79 -5.41 3.86
N ALA A 34 8.28 -6.34 3.05
CA ALA A 34 7.57 -7.50 3.58
C ALA A 34 8.50 -8.39 4.41
N TRP A 35 9.72 -8.57 3.95
CA TRP A 35 10.76 -9.30 4.69
C TRP A 35 11.11 -8.58 6.00
N GLU A 36 11.45 -7.29 5.92
CA GLU A 36 11.80 -6.47 7.08
C GLU A 36 10.68 -6.37 8.11
N ALA A 37 9.43 -6.20 7.67
CA ALA A 37 8.27 -6.14 8.57
C ALA A 37 8.05 -7.44 9.34
N LEU A 38 8.31 -8.60 8.72
CA LEU A 38 8.24 -9.90 9.39
C LEU A 38 9.39 -10.06 10.40
N GLU A 39 10.61 -9.63 10.04
CA GLU A 39 11.75 -9.65 10.98
C GLU A 39 11.48 -8.73 12.18
N ASP A 40 10.97 -7.53 11.96
CA ASP A 40 10.59 -6.59 13.02
C ASP A 40 9.48 -7.16 13.93
N ALA A 41 8.54 -7.91 13.36
CA ALA A 41 7.51 -8.63 14.11
C ALA A 41 8.06 -9.88 14.84
N GLY A 42 9.34 -10.22 14.71
CA GLY A 42 9.93 -11.43 15.28
C GLY A 42 9.46 -12.73 14.62
N ILE A 43 9.02 -12.66 13.37
CA ILE A 43 8.52 -13.80 12.60
C ILE A 43 9.53 -14.15 11.51
N ALA A 44 10.05 -15.36 11.54
CA ALA A 44 10.92 -15.85 10.48
C ALA A 44 10.11 -16.01 9.16
N PRO A 45 10.44 -15.28 8.07
CA PRO A 45 9.64 -15.30 6.85
C PRO A 45 9.38 -16.70 6.29
N GLY A 46 10.41 -17.57 6.30
CA GLY A 46 10.27 -18.95 5.83
C GLY A 46 9.34 -19.83 6.65
N SER A 47 8.96 -19.40 7.87
CA SER A 47 8.00 -20.15 8.70
C SER A 47 6.54 -20.00 8.27
N LEU A 48 6.27 -19.06 7.36
CA LEU A 48 4.93 -18.76 6.86
C LEU A 48 4.57 -19.52 5.58
N ALA A 49 5.50 -20.26 5.00
CA ALA A 49 5.23 -21.03 3.78
C ALA A 49 4.05 -22.00 3.99
N GLY A 50 3.07 -21.94 3.08
CA GLY A 50 1.84 -22.73 3.13
C GLY A 50 0.79 -22.21 4.12
N SER A 51 1.00 -21.06 4.78
CA SER A 51 0.03 -20.47 5.71
C SER A 51 -1.00 -19.60 4.99
N ASP A 52 -2.14 -19.38 5.64
CA ASP A 52 -3.21 -18.47 5.20
C ASP A 52 -2.86 -16.99 5.48
N THR A 53 -1.58 -16.63 5.35
CA THR A 53 -1.13 -15.24 5.49
C THR A 53 -1.60 -14.40 4.31
N GLY A 54 -2.35 -13.33 4.60
CA GLY A 54 -2.85 -12.39 3.60
C GLY A 54 -1.83 -11.29 3.24
N VAL A 55 -1.91 -10.75 2.02
CA VAL A 55 -1.09 -9.63 1.55
C VAL A 55 -1.98 -8.58 0.87
N PHE A 56 -2.05 -7.39 1.45
CA PHE A 56 -2.92 -6.30 0.98
C PHE A 56 -2.08 -5.04 0.79
N VAL A 57 -1.88 -4.61 -0.46
CA VAL A 57 -0.99 -3.47 -0.77
C VAL A 57 -1.74 -2.40 -1.55
N GLY A 58 -1.79 -1.20 -1.00
CA GLY A 58 -2.29 -0.02 -1.70
C GLY A 58 -1.28 0.46 -2.74
N ALA A 59 -1.72 0.56 -4.00
CA ALA A 59 -0.93 1.13 -5.09
C ALA A 59 -1.90 1.73 -6.12
N SER A 60 -1.58 2.92 -6.67
CA SER A 60 -2.53 3.64 -7.53
C SER A 60 -1.93 4.26 -8.80
N TRP A 61 -0.63 4.17 -9.02
CA TRP A 61 0.03 4.72 -10.19
C TRP A 61 1.07 3.76 -10.75
N SER A 62 0.99 3.48 -12.06
CA SER A 62 1.93 2.63 -12.79
C SER A 62 2.95 3.46 -13.56
N ASP A 63 3.65 4.35 -12.84
CA ASP A 63 4.64 5.28 -13.43
C ASP A 63 5.75 4.55 -14.18
N TYR A 64 6.23 3.43 -13.64
CA TYR A 64 7.29 2.63 -14.27
C TYR A 64 6.86 2.04 -15.61
N SER A 65 5.63 1.55 -15.73
CA SER A 65 5.09 1.05 -16.98
C SER A 65 5.01 2.17 -18.03
N ALA A 66 4.52 3.36 -17.64
CA ALA A 66 4.46 4.51 -18.54
C ALA A 66 5.86 4.96 -18.98
N LEU A 67 6.82 5.02 -18.07
CA LEU A 67 8.22 5.36 -18.34
C LEU A 67 8.89 4.34 -19.27
N ALA A 68 8.70 3.06 -19.01
CA ALA A 68 9.26 1.99 -19.82
C ALA A 68 8.73 2.01 -21.26
N HIS A 69 7.44 2.24 -21.46
CA HIS A 69 6.85 2.39 -22.79
C HIS A 69 7.38 3.62 -23.54
N GLN A 70 7.61 4.74 -22.84
CA GLN A 70 8.14 5.96 -23.42
C GLN A 70 9.64 5.84 -23.78
N ALA A 71 10.42 5.27 -22.87
CA ALA A 71 11.88 5.17 -23.04
C ALA A 71 12.33 4.11 -24.05
N ALA A 72 11.55 3.06 -24.24
CA ALA A 72 11.89 1.96 -25.12
C ALA A 72 10.72 1.54 -26.00
N PRO A 73 10.40 2.34 -27.08
CA PRO A 73 9.35 1.95 -28.03
C PRO A 73 9.62 0.59 -28.73
N HIS A 74 10.83 0.06 -28.60
CA HIS A 74 11.27 -1.25 -29.06
C HIS A 74 11.63 -2.20 -27.91
N LEU A 75 11.05 -1.99 -26.71
CA LEU A 75 11.25 -2.89 -25.60
C LEU A 75 10.89 -4.32 -26.07
N GLU A 76 11.87 -5.22 -26.09
CA GLU A 76 11.61 -6.63 -26.37
C GLU A 76 10.57 -7.11 -25.34
N ILE A 77 9.36 -7.37 -25.82
CA ILE A 77 8.29 -7.93 -25.00
C ILE A 77 8.70 -9.35 -24.63
N GLY A 78 9.41 -9.47 -23.52
CA GLY A 78 9.82 -10.76 -22.96
C GLY A 78 8.80 -11.32 -21.96
N PRO A 79 8.97 -12.56 -21.53
CA PRO A 79 8.01 -13.26 -20.67
C PRO A 79 7.81 -12.58 -19.30
N HIS A 80 8.79 -11.77 -18.84
CA HIS A 80 8.75 -11.11 -17.53
C HIS A 80 8.12 -9.71 -17.55
N VAL A 81 7.83 -9.14 -18.74
CA VAL A 81 7.32 -7.76 -18.85
C VAL A 81 5.92 -7.64 -18.21
N ALA A 82 5.03 -8.58 -18.52
CA ALA A 82 3.68 -8.57 -17.97
C ALA A 82 3.70 -8.65 -16.43
N THR A 83 4.40 -9.63 -15.88
CA THR A 83 4.51 -9.80 -14.41
C THR A 83 5.33 -8.70 -13.73
N GLY A 84 6.23 -8.06 -14.46
CA GLY A 84 7.05 -6.96 -13.95
C GLY A 84 6.29 -5.63 -13.84
N MET A 85 5.21 -5.43 -14.59
CA MET A 85 4.55 -4.12 -14.73
C MET A 85 3.09 -4.08 -14.25
N HIS A 86 2.49 -5.21 -13.91
CA HIS A 86 1.11 -5.25 -13.41
C HIS A 86 1.02 -4.99 -11.91
N ASP A 87 0.14 -4.07 -11.50
CA ASP A 87 -0.04 -3.67 -10.10
C ASP A 87 -0.46 -4.83 -9.20
N SER A 88 -1.28 -5.77 -9.71
CA SER A 88 -1.65 -6.98 -8.96
C SER A 88 -0.46 -7.82 -8.51
N ILE A 89 0.66 -7.74 -9.24
CA ILE A 89 1.89 -8.49 -8.92
C ILE A 89 2.64 -7.87 -7.73
N ILE A 90 2.38 -6.62 -7.37
CA ILE A 90 2.97 -5.98 -6.19
C ILE A 90 2.72 -6.84 -4.93
N ALA A 91 1.47 -7.22 -4.67
CA ALA A 91 1.13 -8.10 -3.55
C ALA A 91 1.47 -9.58 -3.85
N ASN A 92 1.14 -10.05 -5.06
CA ASN A 92 1.29 -11.46 -5.41
C ASN A 92 2.74 -11.93 -5.46
N ARG A 93 3.68 -11.05 -5.76
CA ARG A 93 5.11 -11.37 -5.71
C ARG A 93 5.59 -11.68 -4.29
N VAL A 94 5.08 -10.96 -3.28
CA VAL A 94 5.34 -11.26 -1.87
C VAL A 94 4.79 -12.64 -1.52
N SER A 95 3.53 -12.91 -1.87
CA SER A 95 2.92 -14.21 -1.62
C SER A 95 3.69 -15.35 -2.30
N TYR A 96 4.12 -15.14 -3.55
CA TYR A 96 4.92 -16.12 -4.29
C TYR A 96 6.29 -16.36 -3.64
N ALA A 97 7.02 -15.30 -3.31
CA ALA A 97 8.36 -15.40 -2.74
C ALA A 97 8.38 -16.06 -1.36
N LEU A 98 7.35 -15.84 -0.55
CA LEU A 98 7.23 -16.37 0.81
C LEU A 98 6.37 -17.64 0.91
N GLY A 99 5.78 -18.09 -0.21
CA GLY A 99 4.92 -19.28 -0.26
C GLY A 99 3.59 -19.13 0.49
N LEU A 100 3.04 -17.90 0.55
CA LEU A 100 1.80 -17.60 1.28
C LEU A 100 0.57 -18.02 0.46
N GLN A 101 -0.49 -18.50 1.13
CA GLN A 101 -1.70 -19.02 0.49
C GLN A 101 -2.97 -18.21 0.83
N GLY A 102 -2.89 -17.24 1.73
CA GLY A 102 -4.00 -16.34 2.04
C GLY A 102 -4.35 -15.36 0.90
N PRO A 103 -5.40 -14.55 1.07
CA PRO A 103 -5.78 -13.52 0.08
C PRO A 103 -4.61 -12.59 -0.25
N SER A 104 -4.41 -12.31 -1.54
CA SER A 104 -3.30 -11.47 -2.01
C SER A 104 -3.78 -10.51 -3.09
N MET A 105 -3.74 -9.20 -2.81
CA MET A 105 -4.29 -8.21 -3.72
C MET A 105 -3.64 -6.84 -3.61
N ALA A 106 -3.52 -6.18 -4.77
CA ALA A 106 -3.28 -4.74 -4.84
C ALA A 106 -4.63 -4.00 -4.79
N VAL A 107 -4.65 -2.88 -4.09
CA VAL A 107 -5.86 -2.08 -3.85
C VAL A 107 -5.64 -0.67 -4.39
N ASP A 108 -6.51 -0.24 -5.29
CA ASP A 108 -6.53 1.13 -5.78
C ASP A 108 -7.84 1.83 -5.40
N THR A 109 -7.76 2.72 -4.45
CA THR A 109 -8.78 3.69 -4.06
C THR A 109 -8.18 5.09 -3.98
N ALA A 110 -7.22 5.39 -4.86
CA ALA A 110 -6.43 6.61 -4.91
C ALA A 110 -5.71 6.88 -3.56
N CYS A 111 -5.82 8.09 -3.02
CA CYS A 111 -5.10 8.51 -1.80
C CYS A 111 -5.42 7.65 -0.56
N SER A 112 -6.53 6.92 -0.54
CA SER A 112 -6.94 6.06 0.58
C SER A 112 -6.46 4.62 0.47
N SER A 113 -5.78 4.23 -0.62
CA SER A 113 -5.46 2.83 -0.96
C SER A 113 -4.78 2.07 0.19
N SER A 114 -3.78 2.66 0.84
CA SER A 114 -3.05 1.99 1.93
C SER A 114 -3.91 1.75 3.18
N LEU A 115 -4.78 2.72 3.55
CA LEU A 115 -5.70 2.55 4.69
C LEU A 115 -6.83 1.56 4.37
N VAL A 116 -7.29 1.53 3.11
CA VAL A 116 -8.26 0.51 2.66
C VAL A 116 -7.60 -0.88 2.66
N ALA A 117 -6.34 -1.00 2.26
CA ALA A 117 -5.59 -2.25 2.37
C ALA A 117 -5.50 -2.75 3.82
N VAL A 118 -5.20 -1.87 4.78
CA VAL A 118 -5.23 -2.20 6.21
C VAL A 118 -6.63 -2.61 6.68
N HIS A 119 -7.68 -1.90 6.21
CA HIS A 119 -9.07 -2.26 6.52
C HIS A 119 -9.41 -3.67 6.02
N LEU A 120 -9.06 -4.01 4.78
CA LEU A 120 -9.29 -5.34 4.19
C LEU A 120 -8.51 -6.43 4.92
N ALA A 121 -7.27 -6.16 5.32
CA ALA A 121 -6.49 -7.06 6.15
C ALA A 121 -7.20 -7.36 7.49
N CYS A 122 -7.70 -6.32 8.17
CA CYS A 122 -8.49 -6.52 9.39
C CYS A 122 -9.76 -7.34 9.14
N GLN A 123 -10.47 -7.08 8.02
CA GLN A 123 -11.67 -7.86 7.66
C GLN A 123 -11.32 -9.34 7.42
N SER A 124 -10.25 -9.62 6.69
CA SER A 124 -9.78 -10.97 6.42
C SER A 124 -9.41 -11.73 7.71
N LEU A 125 -8.77 -11.05 8.68
CA LEU A 125 -8.48 -11.62 10.00
C LEU A 125 -9.76 -11.89 10.83
N TRP A 126 -10.74 -10.98 10.79
CA TRP A 126 -12.01 -11.13 11.52
C TRP A 126 -12.92 -12.19 10.91
N SER A 127 -12.88 -12.38 9.58
CA SER A 127 -13.63 -13.45 8.91
C SER A 127 -12.96 -14.82 9.03
N GLY A 128 -11.69 -14.87 9.43
CA GLY A 128 -10.91 -16.11 9.50
C GLY A 128 -10.37 -16.59 8.15
N GLU A 129 -10.35 -15.71 7.13
CA GLU A 129 -9.69 -16.00 5.84
C GLU A 129 -8.16 -15.91 5.95
N SER A 130 -7.66 -15.18 6.94
CA SER A 130 -6.23 -15.07 7.24
C SER A 130 -5.98 -15.19 8.72
N ASP A 131 -4.83 -15.76 9.09
CA ASP A 131 -4.33 -15.83 10.47
C ASP A 131 -3.37 -14.67 10.80
N LEU A 132 -2.73 -14.16 9.76
CA LEU A 132 -1.80 -13.04 9.77
C LEU A 132 -1.93 -12.30 8.44
N ALA A 133 -1.69 -11.00 8.41
CA ALA A 133 -1.67 -10.23 7.19
C ALA A 133 -0.53 -9.21 7.16
N LEU A 134 0.05 -9.04 5.97
CA LEU A 134 0.89 -7.91 5.60
C LEU A 134 0.01 -6.87 4.92
N ALA A 135 0.01 -5.64 5.40
CA ALA A 135 -0.81 -4.58 4.84
C ALA A 135 -0.08 -3.24 4.80
N GLY A 136 -0.35 -2.44 3.79
CA GLY A 136 0.24 -1.12 3.65
C GLY A 136 0.12 -0.53 2.26
N GLY A 137 1.12 0.20 1.81
CA GLY A 137 1.08 0.80 0.49
C GLY A 137 2.45 1.25 -0.01
N VAL A 138 2.49 1.51 -1.31
CA VAL A 138 3.67 2.00 -2.01
C VAL A 138 3.29 3.02 -3.05
N THR A 139 4.11 4.03 -3.24
CA THR A 139 4.06 4.93 -4.40
C THR A 139 5.45 5.46 -4.70
N LEU A 140 5.80 5.50 -5.99
CA LEU A 140 7.00 6.15 -6.52
C LEU A 140 6.60 7.14 -7.60
N ASN A 141 7.24 8.31 -7.61
CA ASN A 141 6.99 9.37 -8.57
C ASN A 141 8.05 9.34 -9.68
N LEU A 142 7.91 8.43 -10.62
CA LEU A 142 8.88 8.20 -11.70
C LEU A 142 8.50 8.88 -13.01
N PHE A 143 7.25 9.37 -13.17
CA PHE A 143 6.72 9.86 -14.44
C PHE A 143 6.21 11.29 -14.33
N GLY A 144 6.99 12.25 -14.86
CA GLY A 144 6.72 13.69 -14.78
C GLY A 144 5.33 14.14 -15.27
N PRO A 145 4.74 13.57 -16.35
CA PRO A 145 3.39 13.93 -16.79
C PRO A 145 2.31 13.81 -15.73
N HIS A 146 2.42 12.89 -14.77
CA HIS A 146 1.47 12.79 -13.67
C HIS A 146 1.53 14.01 -12.72
N TYR A 147 2.70 14.63 -12.53
CA TYR A 147 2.82 15.91 -11.82
C TYR A 147 2.10 17.04 -12.55
N LEU A 148 2.27 17.11 -13.88
CA LEU A 148 1.60 18.13 -14.70
C LEU A 148 0.07 17.96 -14.62
N ALA A 149 -0.44 16.74 -14.71
CA ALA A 149 -1.88 16.47 -14.56
C ALA A 149 -2.42 16.92 -13.19
N MET A 150 -1.68 16.66 -12.10
CA MET A 150 -2.06 17.12 -10.76
C MET A 150 -2.01 18.64 -10.61
N ASN A 151 -1.07 19.30 -11.30
CA ASN A 151 -1.00 20.76 -11.34
C ASN A 151 -2.19 21.37 -12.12
N GLU A 152 -2.57 20.78 -13.25
CA GLU A 152 -3.68 21.27 -14.07
C GLU A 152 -5.03 21.23 -13.34
N ILE A 153 -5.25 20.27 -12.47
CA ILE A 153 -6.46 20.23 -11.62
C ILE A 153 -6.34 21.09 -10.36
N GLY A 154 -5.25 21.85 -10.18
CA GLY A 154 -5.04 22.75 -9.05
C GLY A 154 -4.84 22.02 -7.72
N ALA A 155 -4.37 20.76 -7.73
CA ALA A 155 -4.21 19.98 -6.51
C ALA A 155 -2.90 20.26 -5.78
N LEU A 156 -1.87 20.77 -6.48
CA LEU A 156 -0.54 20.95 -5.90
C LEU A 156 -0.39 22.32 -5.23
N SER A 157 0.25 22.32 -4.05
CA SER A 157 0.65 23.55 -3.36
C SER A 157 1.76 24.26 -4.15
N PRO A 158 1.62 25.58 -4.43
CA PRO A 158 2.57 26.31 -5.24
C PRO A 158 3.94 26.52 -4.58
N ASP A 159 4.03 26.42 -3.26
CA ASP A 159 5.28 26.53 -2.49
C ASP A 159 5.86 25.18 -2.06
N GLY A 160 5.28 24.07 -2.54
CA GLY A 160 5.79 22.72 -2.29
C GLY A 160 5.64 22.26 -0.83
N ARG A 161 4.63 22.77 -0.10
CA ARG A 161 4.36 22.40 1.30
C ARG A 161 2.92 21.98 1.54
N CYS A 162 2.74 20.85 2.20
CA CYS A 162 1.45 20.50 2.80
C CYS A 162 1.23 21.34 4.07
N LYS A 163 0.16 22.11 4.09
CA LYS A 163 -0.21 22.97 5.23
C LYS A 163 -1.46 22.41 5.90
N ALA A 164 -1.40 21.11 6.27
CA ALA A 164 -2.53 20.42 6.87
C ALA A 164 -3.01 21.17 8.15
N PHE A 165 -4.32 21.38 8.23
CA PHE A 165 -5.00 22.12 9.32
C PHE A 165 -4.63 23.61 9.45
N ASP A 166 -3.85 24.20 8.54
CA ASP A 166 -3.51 25.62 8.50
C ASP A 166 -4.53 26.37 7.63
N ALA A 167 -4.92 27.58 8.03
CA ALA A 167 -5.79 28.45 7.25
C ALA A 167 -5.18 28.87 5.89
N ARG A 168 -3.87 28.72 5.73
CA ARG A 168 -3.14 28.97 4.47
C ARG A 168 -3.05 27.75 3.57
N ALA A 169 -3.73 26.64 3.89
CA ALA A 169 -3.72 25.44 3.07
C ALA A 169 -4.21 25.76 1.65
N ASP A 170 -3.37 25.45 0.65
CA ASP A 170 -3.55 25.84 -0.75
C ASP A 170 -3.20 24.71 -1.74
N GLY A 171 -3.08 23.50 -1.25
CA GLY A 171 -2.78 22.33 -2.04
C GLY A 171 -1.96 21.29 -1.28
N MET A 172 -1.64 20.20 -1.95
CA MET A 172 -0.83 19.11 -1.41
C MET A 172 0.55 19.03 -2.08
N VAL A 173 1.42 18.20 -1.52
CA VAL A 173 2.67 17.77 -2.17
C VAL A 173 2.59 16.27 -2.40
N ARG A 174 2.92 15.82 -3.62
CA ARG A 174 3.05 14.38 -3.90
C ARG A 174 4.23 13.83 -3.12
N GLY A 175 3.97 12.86 -2.28
CA GLY A 175 5.00 12.10 -1.60
C GLY A 175 5.34 10.82 -2.36
N GLU A 176 6.46 10.19 -2.02
CA GLU A 176 6.80 8.84 -2.42
C GLU A 176 7.36 8.06 -1.23
N GLY A 177 7.25 6.75 -1.30
CA GLY A 177 7.66 5.85 -0.26
C GLY A 177 6.87 4.56 -0.25
N ALA A 178 7.22 3.70 0.68
CA ALA A 178 6.48 2.49 0.97
C ALA A 178 6.51 2.19 2.46
N ALA A 179 5.46 1.56 2.96
CA ALA A 179 5.40 1.06 4.32
C ALA A 179 4.49 -0.17 4.39
N LEU A 180 4.89 -1.16 5.17
CA LEU A 180 4.09 -2.33 5.50
C LEU A 180 4.01 -2.53 7.01
N VAL A 181 2.87 -3.02 7.46
CA VAL A 181 2.65 -3.47 8.83
C VAL A 181 2.22 -4.93 8.85
N VAL A 182 2.65 -5.64 9.86
CA VAL A 182 2.16 -6.99 10.18
C VAL A 182 0.95 -6.86 11.10
N VAL A 183 -0.17 -7.43 10.71
CA VAL A 183 -1.43 -7.41 11.47
C VAL A 183 -1.83 -8.84 11.82
N THR A 184 -2.17 -9.07 13.09
CA THR A 184 -2.64 -10.37 13.58
C THR A 184 -3.61 -10.14 14.74
N PRO A 185 -4.51 -11.08 15.05
CA PRO A 185 -5.34 -10.99 16.25
C PRO A 185 -4.49 -10.88 17.52
N LEU A 186 -4.85 -9.95 18.42
CA LEU A 186 -4.09 -9.72 19.67
C LEU A 186 -3.84 -11.02 20.46
N ARG A 187 -4.84 -11.92 20.51
CA ARG A 187 -4.69 -13.23 21.17
C ARG A 187 -3.51 -14.01 20.58
N VAL A 188 -3.38 -14.05 19.26
CA VAL A 188 -2.28 -14.75 18.56
C VAL A 188 -0.93 -14.10 18.85
N ALA A 189 -0.89 -12.75 18.84
CA ALA A 189 0.34 -12.03 19.17
C ALA A 189 0.82 -12.34 20.60
N LEU A 190 -0.09 -12.35 21.58
CA LEU A 190 0.23 -12.65 22.98
C LEU A 190 0.65 -14.12 23.18
N GLU A 191 -0.05 -15.08 22.58
CA GLU A 191 0.28 -16.50 22.63
C GLU A 191 1.66 -16.81 22.04
N ARG A 192 2.04 -16.08 20.97
CA ARG A 192 3.33 -16.24 20.29
C ARG A 192 4.44 -15.35 20.84
N GLY A 193 4.14 -14.46 21.79
CA GLY A 193 5.10 -13.51 22.36
C GLY A 193 5.61 -12.47 21.33
N LEU A 194 4.77 -12.09 20.35
CA LEU A 194 5.13 -11.11 19.33
C LEU A 194 5.08 -9.69 19.91
N PRO A 195 5.95 -8.77 19.44
CA PRO A 195 5.88 -7.36 19.80
C PRO A 195 4.57 -6.75 19.31
N VAL A 196 3.95 -5.89 20.14
CA VAL A 196 2.70 -5.20 19.80
C VAL A 196 2.92 -3.70 19.91
N TYR A 197 2.92 -2.98 18.79
CA TYR A 197 3.04 -1.53 18.76
C TYR A 197 1.74 -0.82 19.13
N CYS A 198 0.63 -1.29 18.56
CA CYS A 198 -0.69 -0.70 18.81
C CYS A 198 -1.82 -1.70 18.49
N LEU A 199 -3.05 -1.32 18.83
CA LEU A 199 -4.26 -2.08 18.52
C LEU A 199 -5.13 -1.30 17.53
N ILE A 200 -5.53 -1.94 16.44
CA ILE A 200 -6.56 -1.44 15.54
C ILE A 200 -7.92 -1.84 16.14
N ARG A 201 -8.58 -0.91 16.81
CA ARG A 201 -9.85 -1.14 17.50
C ARG A 201 -11.05 -1.15 16.56
N GLY A 202 -10.98 -0.37 15.48
CA GLY A 202 -12.03 -0.27 14.49
C GLY A 202 -11.56 0.43 13.23
N SER A 203 -12.22 0.18 12.13
CA SER A 203 -11.98 0.84 10.85
C SER A 203 -13.27 0.92 10.05
N ALA A 204 -13.37 1.91 9.16
CA ALA A 204 -14.53 2.07 8.29
C ALA A 204 -14.10 2.61 6.92
N VAL A 205 -14.87 2.27 5.91
CA VAL A 205 -14.75 2.79 4.54
C VAL A 205 -16.13 3.23 4.07
N ASN A 206 -16.21 4.38 3.42
CA ASN A 206 -17.39 4.84 2.71
C ASN A 206 -17.00 5.56 1.42
N ASN A 207 -17.96 6.14 0.72
CA ASN A 207 -17.76 7.01 -0.43
C ASN A 207 -18.52 8.31 -0.19
N ASP A 208 -18.01 9.42 -0.71
CA ASP A 208 -18.61 10.75 -0.57
C ASP A 208 -19.96 10.89 -1.28
N GLY A 209 -20.29 9.98 -2.22
CA GLY A 209 -21.52 10.05 -3.01
C GLY A 209 -21.57 11.29 -3.91
N LEU A 210 -22.76 11.83 -4.11
CA LEU A 210 -22.94 13.06 -4.87
C LEU A 210 -22.46 14.27 -4.05
N SER A 211 -21.51 15.03 -4.59
CA SER A 211 -21.01 16.29 -4.04
C SER A 211 -21.05 17.40 -5.10
N ASN A 212 -20.42 18.54 -4.83
CA ASN A 212 -20.36 19.67 -5.79
C ASN A 212 -19.45 19.43 -7.00
N GLY A 213 -18.81 18.29 -7.09
CA GLY A 213 -17.92 17.87 -8.18
C GLY A 213 -17.25 16.55 -7.86
N LEU A 214 -16.75 15.85 -8.88
CA LEU A 214 -16.15 14.51 -8.73
C LEU A 214 -14.99 14.50 -7.71
N THR A 215 -14.24 15.57 -7.64
CA THR A 215 -13.06 15.72 -6.74
C THR A 215 -13.39 16.55 -5.50
N ALA A 216 -14.62 17.05 -5.35
CA ALA A 216 -15.02 17.88 -4.22
C ALA A 216 -15.39 17.00 -3.02
N PRO A 217 -14.78 17.22 -1.83
CA PRO A 217 -15.08 16.43 -0.65
C PRO A 217 -16.51 16.70 -0.13
N ASN A 218 -17.09 15.69 0.51
CA ASN A 218 -18.39 15.78 1.18
C ASN A 218 -18.20 15.70 2.71
N PRO A 219 -18.23 16.83 3.44
CA PRO A 219 -18.01 16.85 4.89
C PRO A 219 -18.97 15.94 5.66
N SER A 220 -20.22 15.83 5.23
CA SER A 220 -21.22 14.97 5.90
C SER A 220 -20.86 13.47 5.76
N ALA A 221 -20.36 13.06 4.59
CA ALA A 221 -19.90 11.69 4.39
C ALA A 221 -18.65 11.39 5.22
N GLN A 222 -17.72 12.34 5.33
CA GLN A 222 -16.52 12.20 6.18
C GLN A 222 -16.88 12.13 7.66
N GLU A 223 -17.83 12.96 8.13
CA GLU A 223 -18.34 12.86 9.50
C GLU A 223 -18.98 11.49 9.75
N ALA A 224 -19.80 11.00 8.84
CA ALA A 224 -20.41 9.68 8.95
C ALA A 224 -19.38 8.55 8.99
N LEU A 225 -18.30 8.66 8.21
CA LEU A 225 -17.17 7.72 8.23
C LEU A 225 -16.50 7.67 9.61
N LEU A 226 -16.16 8.83 10.16
CA LEU A 226 -15.53 8.93 11.49
C LEU A 226 -16.44 8.33 12.57
N ARG A 227 -17.73 8.69 12.58
CA ARG A 227 -18.70 8.13 13.53
C ARG A 227 -18.77 6.60 13.42
N SER A 228 -18.81 6.06 12.19
CA SER A 228 -18.83 4.61 11.96
C SER A 228 -17.56 3.93 12.47
N ALA A 229 -16.39 4.53 12.28
CA ALA A 229 -15.13 3.98 12.76
C ALA A 229 -15.08 3.95 14.31
N TYR A 230 -15.49 5.04 14.97
CA TYR A 230 -15.56 5.10 16.44
C TYR A 230 -16.60 4.11 17.00
N GLN A 231 -17.76 3.99 16.36
CA GLN A 231 -18.79 3.03 16.76
C GLN A 231 -18.28 1.58 16.67
N ARG A 232 -17.58 1.23 15.58
CA ARG A 232 -17.00 -0.10 15.41
C ARG A 232 -15.87 -0.37 16.41
N ALA A 233 -15.16 0.66 16.84
CA ALA A 233 -14.11 0.57 17.84
C ALA A 233 -14.65 0.47 19.28
N ASP A 234 -15.96 0.67 19.47
CA ASP A 234 -16.60 0.84 20.81
C ASP A 234 -15.89 1.92 21.63
N LEU A 235 -15.62 3.06 20.98
CA LEU A 235 -14.96 4.23 21.59
C LEU A 235 -15.83 5.48 21.46
N SER A 236 -15.83 6.28 22.50
CA SER A 236 -16.39 7.64 22.44
C SER A 236 -15.39 8.58 21.74
N PRO A 237 -15.81 9.40 20.75
CA PRO A 237 -14.95 10.41 20.13
C PRO A 237 -14.34 11.41 21.13
N TRP A 238 -14.92 11.54 22.32
CA TRP A 238 -14.44 12.43 23.39
C TRP A 238 -13.26 11.88 24.21
N LEU A 239 -12.84 10.63 23.92
CA LEU A 239 -11.73 9.95 24.61
C LEU A 239 -10.42 9.98 23.81
N VAL A 240 -10.39 10.71 22.67
CA VAL A 240 -9.23 10.78 21.76
C VAL A 240 -8.81 12.23 21.57
#